data_cae62010da27178301df8c83003230fd
#
_entry.id   cae62010da27178301df8c83003230fd
#
_cell.length_a   1.000
_cell.length_b   1.000
_cell.length_c   1.000
_cell.angle_alpha   90.00
_cell.angle_beta   90.00
_cell.angle_gamma   90.00
#
_symmetry.space_group_name_H-M   'P 1'
#
loop_
_entity.id
_entity.type
_entity.pdbx_description
1 polymer ?
#
loop_
_entity_poly.entity_id
_entity_poly.type
_entity_poly.pdbx_seq_one_letter_code
_entity_poly.pdbx_strand_id
1 'polypeptide(L)'
;DVLLLMKFHPLTRQEWVDEYKDLAAQYDNIVYVDDYSVTKYMLMADVMISDTSSTIYEFLLLDKPVVTLNAISKDIYWKNITDPNLLCDAVEDVVENEDYVRLRRWVIDNYDPYTDGKVAHRMLEGARDFIRRHGVPKKRKLNLWRQYTSIKTFGRIKKKD
;
A
#
# COMPACT_ATOMS: atom_id res chain seq x y z
N ASP A 1 22.87 11.24 -7.98
CA ASP A 1 23.00 10.54 -6.70
C ASP A 1 21.63 10.02 -6.30
N VAL A 2 21.55 8.77 -5.85
CA VAL A 2 20.31 8.11 -5.45
C VAL A 2 20.40 7.76 -3.96
N LEU A 3 19.35 8.09 -3.18
CA LEU A 3 19.17 7.65 -1.81
C LEU A 3 18.12 6.53 -1.79
N LEU A 4 18.49 5.36 -1.31
CA LEU A 4 17.59 4.22 -1.15
C LEU A 4 17.02 4.18 0.28
N LEU A 5 15.71 4.37 0.41
CA LEU A 5 14.97 4.16 1.65
C LEU A 5 14.42 2.73 1.68
N MET A 6 15.00 1.88 2.49
CA MET A 6 14.63 0.46 2.56
C MET A 6 13.72 0.21 3.75
N LYS A 7 12.52 -0.29 3.48
CA LYS A 7 11.51 -0.61 4.51
C LYS A 7 10.88 -1.96 4.27
N PHE A 8 10.91 -2.80 5.28
CA PHE A 8 10.26 -4.11 5.24
C PHE A 8 8.83 -4.09 5.78
N HIS A 9 8.06 -5.10 5.36
CA HIS A 9 6.75 -5.36 5.93
C HIS A 9 6.90 -5.74 7.42
N PRO A 10 5.97 -5.32 8.32
CA PRO A 10 6.06 -5.62 9.76
C PRO A 10 6.10 -7.12 10.11
N LEU A 11 5.68 -8.00 9.20
CA LEU A 11 5.72 -9.45 9.37
C LEU A 11 6.97 -10.11 8.75
N THR A 12 7.92 -9.33 8.25
CA THR A 12 9.18 -9.87 7.74
C THR A 12 9.97 -10.53 8.89
N ARG A 13 10.61 -11.65 8.59
CA ARG A 13 11.42 -12.38 9.58
C ARG A 13 12.56 -11.51 10.10
N GLN A 14 12.79 -11.53 11.40
CA GLN A 14 13.79 -10.68 12.04
C GLN A 14 15.20 -10.93 11.48
N GLU A 15 15.53 -12.18 11.15
CA GLU A 15 16.82 -12.56 10.56
C GLU A 15 17.11 -11.78 9.27
N TRP A 16 16.11 -11.63 8.40
CA TRP A 16 16.25 -10.84 7.17
C TRP A 16 16.35 -9.35 7.47
N VAL A 17 15.57 -8.88 8.44
CA VAL A 17 15.63 -7.47 8.86
C VAL A 17 17.04 -7.13 9.34
N ASP A 18 17.66 -7.98 10.16
CA ASP A 18 18.99 -7.77 10.70
C ASP A 18 20.07 -7.82 9.60
N GLU A 19 19.99 -8.81 8.69
CA GLU A 19 20.88 -8.93 7.54
C GLU A 19 20.87 -7.66 6.67
N TYR A 20 19.68 -7.13 6.38
CA TYR A 20 19.56 -5.95 5.53
C TYR A 20 19.85 -4.64 6.27
N LYS A 21 19.71 -4.58 7.58
CA LYS A 21 20.24 -3.47 8.41
C LYS A 21 21.77 -3.42 8.33
N ASP A 22 22.41 -4.57 8.47
CA ASP A 22 23.87 -4.68 8.36
C ASP A 22 24.36 -4.34 6.95
N LEU A 23 23.63 -4.73 5.92
CA LEU A 23 23.90 -4.34 4.55
C LEU A 23 23.77 -2.81 4.36
N ALA A 24 22.69 -2.21 4.83
CA ALA A 24 22.46 -0.77 4.73
C ALA A 24 23.58 0.03 5.42
N ALA A 25 24.09 -0.45 6.55
CA ALA A 25 25.17 0.21 7.28
C ALA A 25 26.52 0.25 6.52
N GLN A 26 26.67 -0.52 5.43
CA GLN A 26 27.88 -0.53 4.61
C GLN A 26 27.87 0.53 3.48
N TYR A 27 26.75 1.24 3.27
CA TYR A 27 26.57 2.19 2.19
C TYR A 27 25.98 3.49 2.71
N ASP A 28 26.58 4.62 2.40
CA ASP A 28 26.14 5.95 2.83
C ASP A 28 24.81 6.39 2.19
N ASN A 29 24.44 5.77 1.07
CA ASN A 29 23.24 6.09 0.31
C ASN A 29 22.10 5.06 0.50
N ILE A 30 22.19 4.18 1.50
CA ILE A 30 21.11 3.24 1.86
C ILE A 30 20.70 3.50 3.31
N VAL A 31 19.42 3.78 3.53
CA VAL A 31 18.85 4.00 4.85
C VAL A 31 17.78 2.96 5.15
N TYR A 32 18.02 2.14 6.19
CA TYR A 32 16.99 1.26 6.71
C TYR A 32 15.97 2.06 7.54
N VAL A 33 14.70 1.90 7.20
CA VAL A 33 13.59 2.61 7.85
C VAL A 33 12.93 1.70 8.88
N ASP A 34 13.17 1.99 10.17
CA ASP A 34 12.57 1.30 11.31
C ASP A 34 11.36 2.06 11.87
N ASP A 35 10.37 2.32 11.03
CA ASP A 35 9.16 3.06 11.41
C ASP A 35 7.93 2.26 11.01
N TYR A 36 6.92 2.25 11.86
CA TYR A 36 5.66 1.57 11.53
C TYR A 36 4.94 2.23 10.36
N SER A 37 4.92 3.57 10.31
CA SER A 37 4.27 4.33 9.24
C SER A 37 5.13 4.41 7.99
N VAL A 38 4.55 4.09 6.85
CA VAL A 38 5.17 4.23 5.52
C VAL A 38 4.86 5.59 4.88
N THR A 39 3.78 6.24 5.27
CA THR A 39 3.20 7.40 4.56
C THR A 39 4.18 8.54 4.36
N LYS A 40 4.95 8.91 5.39
CA LYS A 40 5.91 10.01 5.26
C LYS A 40 7.02 9.72 4.26
N TYR A 41 7.45 8.44 4.17
CA TYR A 41 8.48 8.02 3.21
C TYR A 41 7.94 7.98 1.79
N MET A 42 6.68 7.58 1.61
CA MET A 42 6.00 7.66 0.31
C MET A 42 5.90 9.10 -0.19
N LEU A 43 5.65 10.07 0.71
CA LEU A 43 5.63 11.48 0.35
C LEU A 43 7.01 12.02 -0.04
N MET A 44 8.08 11.51 0.56
CA MET A 44 9.47 11.93 0.29
C MET A 44 10.07 11.26 -0.94
N ALA A 45 9.76 10.00 -1.20
CA ALA A 45 10.34 9.23 -2.28
C ALA A 45 9.83 9.69 -3.66
N ASP A 46 10.70 9.65 -4.67
CA ASP A 46 10.37 9.99 -6.06
C ASP A 46 9.89 8.75 -6.83
N VAL A 47 10.42 7.57 -6.52
CA VAL A 47 10.09 6.29 -7.13
C VAL A 47 9.90 5.24 -6.05
N MET A 48 8.93 4.34 -6.23
CA MET A 48 8.77 3.15 -5.37
C MET A 48 9.25 1.91 -6.11
N ILE A 49 10.04 1.09 -5.42
CA ILE A 49 10.39 -0.26 -5.85
C ILE A 49 9.71 -1.25 -4.89
N SER A 50 9.00 -2.22 -5.43
CA SER A 50 8.28 -3.21 -4.63
C SER A 50 8.16 -4.56 -5.36
N ASP A 51 7.58 -5.54 -4.70
CA ASP A 51 7.15 -6.80 -5.32
C ASP A 51 5.63 -6.82 -5.57
N THR A 52 4.86 -7.26 -4.58
CA THR A 52 3.39 -7.27 -4.62
C THR A 52 2.83 -6.70 -3.34
N SER A 53 2.29 -5.48 -3.40
CA SER A 53 1.78 -4.77 -2.23
C SER A 53 0.62 -3.84 -2.59
N SER A 54 -0.33 -3.66 -1.67
CA SER A 54 -1.39 -2.65 -1.81
C SER A 54 -0.85 -1.21 -1.77
N THR A 55 0.29 -0.99 -1.13
CA THR A 55 0.94 0.34 -1.07
C THR A 55 1.37 0.87 -2.44
N ILE A 56 1.50 -0.01 -3.45
CA ILE A 56 1.74 0.37 -4.84
C ILE A 56 0.63 1.33 -5.32
N TYR A 57 -0.64 0.99 -5.09
CA TYR A 57 -1.75 1.85 -5.50
C TYR A 57 -1.76 3.16 -4.72
N GLU A 58 -1.45 3.13 -3.41
CA GLU A 58 -1.34 4.34 -2.59
C GLU A 58 -0.25 5.28 -3.14
N PHE A 59 0.87 4.73 -3.61
CA PHE A 59 1.95 5.51 -4.20
C PHE A 59 1.60 6.08 -5.57
N LEU A 60 0.92 5.29 -6.43
CA LEU A 60 0.41 5.75 -7.72
C LEU A 60 -0.61 6.90 -7.57
N LEU A 61 -1.44 6.87 -6.51
CA LEU A 61 -2.38 7.96 -6.20
C LEU A 61 -1.68 9.26 -5.80
N LEU A 62 -0.40 9.22 -5.42
CA LEU A 62 0.44 10.41 -5.24
C LEU A 62 1.03 10.93 -6.56
N ASP A 63 0.63 10.36 -7.70
CA ASP A 63 1.16 10.62 -9.04
C ASP A 63 2.67 10.34 -9.17
N LYS A 64 3.14 9.31 -8.47
CA LYS A 64 4.55 8.92 -8.44
C LYS A 64 4.77 7.56 -9.11
N PRO A 65 5.89 7.36 -9.82
CA PRO A 65 6.18 6.15 -10.57
C PRO A 65 6.54 4.96 -9.67
N VAL A 66 6.16 3.77 -10.13
CA VAL A 66 6.43 2.50 -9.46
C VAL A 66 7.15 1.53 -10.41
N VAL A 67 8.14 0.83 -9.88
CA VAL A 67 8.74 -0.37 -10.49
C VAL A 67 8.47 -1.55 -9.59
N THR A 68 8.04 -2.68 -10.16
CA THR A 68 7.91 -3.92 -9.41
C THR A 68 8.76 -5.03 -9.99
N LEU A 69 9.19 -5.95 -9.11
CA LEU A 69 9.86 -7.18 -9.48
C LEU A 69 8.91 -8.37 -9.26
N ASN A 70 8.59 -9.08 -10.35
CA ASN A 70 7.72 -10.26 -10.32
C ASN A 70 6.35 -10.04 -9.65
N ALA A 71 5.72 -8.88 -9.88
CA ALA A 71 4.39 -8.64 -9.37
C ALA A 71 3.38 -9.65 -9.92
N ILE A 72 2.55 -10.20 -9.04
CA ILE A 72 1.51 -11.18 -9.37
C ILE A 72 0.13 -10.53 -9.57
N SER A 73 0.07 -9.24 -9.72
CA SER A 73 -1.17 -8.51 -9.98
C SER A 73 -1.77 -8.88 -11.32
N LYS A 74 -3.10 -8.95 -11.40
CA LYS A 74 -3.82 -9.26 -12.65
C LYS A 74 -3.69 -8.14 -13.67
N ASP A 75 -3.83 -6.91 -13.18
CA ASP A 75 -3.75 -5.69 -13.98
C ASP A 75 -2.57 -4.86 -13.47
N ILE A 76 -1.64 -4.57 -14.34
CA ILE A 76 -0.40 -3.84 -14.02
C ILE A 76 -0.41 -2.52 -14.79
N TYR A 77 -0.42 -1.41 -14.05
CA TYR A 77 -0.43 -0.03 -14.56
C TYR A 77 0.88 0.70 -14.31
N TRP A 78 1.97 -0.06 -14.13
CA TRP A 78 3.32 0.41 -13.83
C TRP A 78 4.36 -0.48 -14.49
N LYS A 79 5.62 -0.14 -14.35
CA LYS A 79 6.73 -0.98 -14.84
C LYS A 79 6.87 -2.23 -13.96
N ASN A 80 6.77 -3.41 -14.57
CA ASN A 80 7.07 -4.68 -13.91
C ASN A 80 8.20 -5.38 -14.63
N ILE A 81 9.22 -5.78 -13.90
CA ILE A 81 10.38 -6.52 -14.41
C ILE A 81 10.43 -7.91 -13.79
N THR A 82 11.11 -8.84 -14.45
CA THR A 82 11.34 -10.20 -13.96
C THR A 82 12.81 -10.49 -13.68
N ASP A 83 13.70 -9.70 -14.25
CA ASP A 83 15.15 -9.76 -14.02
C ASP A 83 15.58 -8.55 -13.17
N PRO A 84 16.14 -8.78 -11.96
CA PRO A 84 16.61 -7.69 -11.09
C PRO A 84 17.75 -6.86 -11.70
N ASN A 85 18.50 -7.40 -12.66
CA ASN A 85 19.57 -6.65 -13.35
C ASN A 85 19.02 -5.48 -14.21
N LEU A 86 17.73 -5.52 -14.55
CA LEU A 86 17.06 -4.44 -15.29
C LEU A 86 16.54 -3.32 -14.40
N LEU A 87 16.81 -3.35 -13.09
CA LEU A 87 16.19 -2.43 -12.15
C LEU A 87 16.57 -0.96 -12.40
N CYS A 88 17.85 -0.67 -12.65
CA CYS A 88 18.30 0.69 -12.90
C CYS A 88 17.66 1.28 -14.16
N ASP A 89 17.71 0.53 -15.28
CA ASP A 89 17.08 0.93 -16.53
C ASP A 89 15.56 1.11 -16.39
N ALA A 90 14.91 0.25 -15.58
CA ALA A 90 13.49 0.33 -15.33
C ALA A 90 13.10 1.57 -14.49
N VAL A 91 13.94 1.98 -13.55
CA VAL A 91 13.75 3.20 -12.76
C VAL A 91 13.88 4.44 -13.64
N GLU A 92 14.89 4.49 -14.51
CA GLU A 92 15.06 5.58 -15.47
C GLU A 92 13.88 5.66 -16.45
N ASP A 93 13.49 4.53 -17.05
CA ASP A 93 12.37 4.44 -17.99
C ASP A 93 11.04 4.91 -17.35
N VAL A 94 10.73 4.49 -16.13
CA VAL A 94 9.44 4.83 -15.49
C VAL A 94 9.32 6.30 -15.10
N VAL A 95 10.45 7.00 -14.95
CA VAL A 95 10.48 8.44 -14.65
C VAL A 95 10.26 9.27 -15.92
N GLU A 96 10.89 8.89 -17.02
CA GLU A 96 10.96 9.69 -18.24
C GLU A 96 9.85 9.36 -19.24
N ASN A 97 9.31 8.14 -19.22
CA ASN A 97 8.40 7.64 -20.23
C ASN A 97 6.95 8.08 -19.98
N GLU A 98 6.41 8.85 -20.92
CA GLU A 98 5.04 9.38 -20.92
C GLU A 98 3.94 8.29 -20.85
N ASP A 99 4.22 7.06 -21.29
CA ASP A 99 3.25 5.95 -21.20
C ASP A 99 2.95 5.62 -19.74
N TYR A 100 3.97 5.64 -18.86
CA TYR A 100 3.75 5.42 -17.43
C TYR A 100 3.08 6.60 -16.74
N VAL A 101 3.27 7.82 -17.22
CA VAL A 101 2.50 9.00 -16.77
C VAL A 101 1.02 8.81 -17.09
N ARG A 102 0.69 8.37 -18.32
CA ARG A 102 -0.71 8.10 -18.72
C ARG A 102 -1.35 6.98 -17.90
N LEU A 103 -0.62 5.90 -17.65
CA LEU A 103 -1.10 4.79 -16.81
C LEU A 103 -1.38 5.22 -15.37
N ARG A 104 -0.51 6.03 -14.76
CA ARG A 104 -0.73 6.59 -13.41
C ARG A 104 -1.98 7.48 -13.38
N ARG A 105 -2.15 8.36 -14.35
CA ARG A 105 -3.34 9.22 -14.46
C ARG A 105 -4.60 8.38 -14.57
N TRP A 106 -4.57 7.33 -15.38
CA TRP A 106 -5.70 6.41 -15.46
C TRP A 106 -6.02 5.76 -14.09
N VAL A 107 -5.01 5.36 -13.31
CA VAL A 107 -5.21 4.81 -11.95
C VAL A 107 -5.86 5.86 -11.04
N ILE A 108 -5.36 7.09 -11.01
CA ILE A 108 -5.93 8.17 -10.20
C ILE A 108 -7.41 8.39 -10.56
N ASP A 109 -7.71 8.54 -11.84
CA ASP A 109 -9.07 8.84 -12.34
C ASP A 109 -10.06 7.71 -12.05
N ASN A 110 -9.63 6.46 -11.98
CA ASN A 110 -10.50 5.31 -11.82
C ASN A 110 -10.58 4.76 -10.39
N TYR A 111 -9.52 4.93 -9.57
CA TYR A 111 -9.47 4.39 -8.21
C TYR A 111 -9.80 5.42 -7.12
N ASP A 112 -9.24 6.62 -7.20
CA ASP A 112 -9.55 7.71 -6.26
C ASP A 112 -9.39 9.09 -6.94
N PRO A 113 -10.38 9.52 -7.72
CA PRO A 113 -10.33 10.80 -8.43
C PRO A 113 -10.54 12.02 -7.51
N TYR A 114 -10.73 11.79 -6.22
CA TYR A 114 -11.08 12.85 -5.27
C TYR A 114 -9.88 13.31 -4.45
N THR A 115 -9.51 14.57 -4.59
CA THR A 115 -8.40 15.21 -3.86
C THR A 115 -8.84 16.17 -2.75
N ASP A 116 -10.14 16.20 -2.44
CA ASP A 116 -10.75 17.19 -1.53
C ASP A 116 -10.81 16.76 -0.04
N GLY A 117 -10.21 15.61 0.31
CA GLY A 117 -10.19 15.07 1.67
C GLY A 117 -11.55 14.57 2.19
N LYS A 118 -12.58 14.44 1.34
CA LYS A 118 -13.94 14.06 1.75
C LYS A 118 -14.30 12.60 1.46
N VAL A 119 -13.32 11.74 1.21
CA VAL A 119 -13.55 10.31 0.89
C VAL A 119 -14.34 9.60 1.99
N ALA A 120 -13.96 9.77 3.27
CA ALA A 120 -14.67 9.19 4.40
C ALA A 120 -16.15 9.65 4.47
N HIS A 121 -16.40 10.91 4.17
CA HIS A 121 -17.78 11.45 4.12
C HIS A 121 -18.60 10.77 3.02
N ARG A 122 -18.05 10.64 1.81
CA ARG A 122 -18.70 9.93 0.68
C ARG A 122 -18.96 8.46 1.00
N MET A 123 -18.02 7.78 1.65
CA MET A 123 -18.21 6.40 2.09
C MET A 123 -19.39 6.26 3.08
N LEU A 124 -19.49 7.16 4.05
CA LEU A 124 -20.58 7.18 5.00
C LEU A 124 -21.92 7.49 4.35
N GLU A 125 -21.98 8.44 3.43
CA GLU A 125 -23.18 8.76 2.66
C GLU A 125 -23.61 7.59 1.78
N GLY A 126 -22.67 6.97 1.06
CA GLY A 126 -22.93 5.77 0.26
C GLY A 126 -23.48 4.62 1.09
N ALA A 127 -22.92 4.40 2.28
CA ALA A 127 -23.45 3.39 3.21
C ALA A 127 -24.87 3.72 3.71
N ARG A 128 -25.14 4.98 4.04
CA ARG A 128 -26.49 5.44 4.44
C ARG A 128 -27.51 5.27 3.32
N ASP A 129 -27.12 5.63 2.09
CA ASP A 129 -27.98 5.48 0.91
C ASP A 129 -28.25 4.01 0.60
N PHE A 130 -27.24 3.15 0.72
CA PHE A 130 -27.43 1.72 0.59
C PHE A 130 -28.44 1.18 1.59
N ILE A 131 -28.29 1.54 2.87
CA ILE A 131 -29.22 1.16 3.92
C ILE A 131 -30.63 1.70 3.66
N ARG A 132 -30.75 2.94 3.17
CA ARG A 132 -32.05 3.56 2.85
C ARG A 132 -32.76 2.82 1.72
N ARG A 133 -32.03 2.38 0.68
CA ARG A 133 -32.59 1.67 -0.49
C ARG A 133 -32.89 0.21 -0.20
N HIS A 134 -32.04 -0.47 0.55
CA HIS A 134 -32.07 -1.92 0.73
C HIS A 134 -32.50 -2.36 2.15
N GLY A 135 -32.56 -1.44 3.07
CA GLY A 135 -32.81 -1.70 4.49
C GLY A 135 -31.63 -2.36 5.20
N VAL A 136 -31.75 -2.52 6.51
CA VAL A 136 -30.79 -3.28 7.32
C VAL A 136 -31.27 -4.73 7.41
N PRO A 137 -30.42 -5.73 7.20
CA PRO A 137 -30.80 -7.12 7.37
C PRO A 137 -31.36 -7.38 8.75
N LYS A 138 -32.64 -7.84 8.83
CA LYS A 138 -33.38 -8.04 10.10
C LYS A 138 -32.75 -9.08 11.01
N LYS A 139 -32.00 -10.05 10.44
CA LYS A 139 -31.28 -11.08 11.21
C LYS A 139 -29.94 -11.37 10.54
N ARG A 140 -28.86 -11.20 11.27
CA ARG A 140 -27.54 -11.70 10.91
C ARG A 140 -27.33 -13.03 11.63
N LYS A 141 -26.97 -14.08 10.88
CA LYS A 141 -26.54 -15.33 11.50
C LYS A 141 -25.31 -15.04 12.36
N LEU A 142 -25.44 -15.32 13.67
CA LEU A 142 -24.31 -15.20 14.60
C LEU A 142 -23.28 -16.27 14.28
N ASN A 143 -22.08 -15.85 13.96
CA ASN A 143 -20.94 -16.76 13.90
C ASN A 143 -20.35 -16.88 15.31
N LEU A 144 -20.84 -17.88 16.05
CA LEU A 144 -20.45 -18.10 17.45
C LEU A 144 -18.95 -18.41 17.59
N TRP A 145 -18.36 -19.07 16.59
CA TRP A 145 -16.92 -19.36 16.59
C TRP A 145 -16.10 -18.07 16.48
N ARG A 146 -16.48 -17.18 15.57
CA ARG A 146 -15.81 -15.87 15.41
C ARG A 146 -15.99 -15.01 16.66
N GLN A 147 -17.16 -15.06 17.29
CA GLN A 147 -17.43 -14.33 18.53
C GLN A 147 -16.55 -14.88 19.67
N TYR A 148 -16.47 -16.19 19.81
CA TYR A 148 -15.60 -16.84 20.81
C TYR A 148 -14.13 -16.48 20.62
N THR A 149 -13.60 -16.60 19.40
CA THR A 149 -12.23 -16.24 19.10
C THR A 149 -11.94 -14.76 19.34
N SER A 150 -12.84 -13.85 18.95
CA SER A 150 -12.69 -12.43 19.22
C SER A 150 -12.64 -12.13 20.73
N ILE A 151 -13.54 -12.74 21.51
CA ILE A 151 -13.56 -12.56 22.96
C ILE A 151 -12.28 -13.14 23.61
N LYS A 152 -11.80 -14.28 23.13
CA LYS A 152 -10.57 -14.89 23.60
C LYS A 152 -9.35 -14.04 23.32
N THR A 153 -9.30 -13.40 22.16
CA THR A 153 -8.15 -12.60 21.71
C THR A 153 -8.16 -11.18 22.28
N PHE A 154 -9.32 -10.53 22.31
CA PHE A 154 -9.46 -9.09 22.62
C PHE A 154 -10.21 -8.81 23.93
N GLY A 155 -10.71 -9.85 24.61
CA GLY A 155 -11.56 -9.68 25.80
C GLY A 155 -13.01 -9.27 25.46
N ARG A 156 -13.85 -9.19 26.50
CA ARG A 156 -15.22 -8.69 26.35
C ARG A 156 -15.23 -7.17 26.43
N ILE A 157 -15.89 -6.54 25.46
CA ILE A 157 -16.20 -5.10 25.53
C ILE A 157 -17.19 -4.92 26.70
N LYS A 158 -16.76 -4.21 27.75
CA LYS A 158 -17.67 -3.76 28.80
C LYS A 158 -18.58 -2.70 28.21
N LYS A 159 -19.91 -2.89 28.26
CA LYS A 159 -20.85 -1.79 28.00
C LYS A 159 -20.49 -0.67 28.98
N LYS A 160 -20.24 0.52 28.47
CA LYS A 160 -20.31 1.73 29.29
C LYS A 160 -21.80 1.97 29.54
N ASP A 161 -22.18 1.97 30.82
CA ASP A 161 -23.47 2.43 31.27
C ASP A 161 -23.65 3.92 30.94
#